data_51ec27420e1733d69d15e6553e4a4c1e
#
_entry.id   51ec27420e1733d69d15e6553e4a4c1e
#
_cell.length_a   1.000
_cell.length_b   1.000
_cell.length_c   1.000
_cell.angle_alpha   90.00
_cell.angle_beta   90.00
_cell.angle_gamma   90.00
#
_symmetry.space_group_name_H-M   'P 1'
#
loop_
_entity.id
_entity.type
_entity.pdbx_description
1 polymer ?
#
loop_
_entity_poly.entity_id
_entity_poly.type
_entity_poly.pdbx_seq_one_letter_code
_entity_poly.pdbx_strand_id
1 'polypeptide(L)'
;VKVAVPKTLREELGYDLRRSLQTHDLDKAQELRWQVVESLKAKIDQAKSQESLDLFPVPDQAVTQYVPPTDTSNPQYYHKVVECQHACPAHTPVPEYIRQISQGNYNEAYMLNWESNVFPGILGRTCDRPCEPACRRTRTHEKAVAICRLKRVTYDYKDDIANLMPTPEIGNGKKVGLIGGGPASLTVARDLVMMGYKCTLFEKDPQAGGLMRTNIPSFRLPEEVLNEEVDQVLNLGIKTEFNSEIKSMKDFLEKDFDA
;
A
#
# COMPACT_ATOMS: atom_id res chain seq x y z
N VAL A 1 23.81 22.72 15.32
CA VAL A 1 22.75 21.89 14.84
C VAL A 1 21.50 22.72 14.67
N LYS A 2 20.79 22.47 13.59
CA LYS A 2 19.55 23.18 13.22
C LYS A 2 18.47 22.16 12.91
N VAL A 3 17.27 22.34 13.48
CA VAL A 3 16.07 21.55 13.19
C VAL A 3 14.96 22.51 12.76
N ALA A 4 14.37 22.27 11.60
CA ALA A 4 13.27 23.08 11.09
C ALA A 4 11.98 22.82 11.88
N VAL A 5 11.28 23.88 12.23
CA VAL A 5 10.01 23.82 12.97
C VAL A 5 8.85 23.71 11.96
N PRO A 6 7.88 22.79 12.16
CA PRO A 6 6.65 22.72 11.37
C PRO A 6 5.92 24.05 11.33
N LYS A 7 5.25 24.35 10.22
CA LYS A 7 4.57 25.64 9.99
C LYS A 7 3.61 26.02 11.11
N THR A 8 2.85 25.04 11.62
CA THR A 8 1.85 25.22 12.68
C THR A 8 2.41 25.70 14.01
N LEU A 9 3.67 25.37 14.30
CA LEU A 9 4.34 25.70 15.57
C LEU A 9 5.31 26.88 15.46
N ARG A 10 5.36 27.59 14.33
CA ARG A 10 6.34 28.65 14.09
C ARG A 10 6.08 29.94 14.89
N GLU A 11 4.83 30.18 15.25
CA GLU A 11 4.49 31.32 16.10
C GLU A 11 5.00 31.13 17.52
N GLU A 12 4.97 29.89 18.01
CA GLU A 12 5.42 29.55 19.37
C GLU A 12 6.93 29.27 19.46
N LEU A 13 7.47 28.49 18.54
CA LEU A 13 8.84 27.97 18.58
C LEU A 13 9.79 28.66 17.59
N GLY A 14 9.29 29.57 16.74
CA GLY A 14 10.07 30.19 15.68
C GLY A 14 10.30 29.25 14.47
N TYR A 15 11.03 29.78 13.47
CA TYR A 15 11.24 29.02 12.21
C TYR A 15 12.20 27.84 12.34
N ASP A 16 13.19 27.96 13.24
CA ASP A 16 14.24 26.97 13.44
C ASP A 16 14.66 26.88 14.90
N LEU A 17 14.83 25.69 15.41
CA LEU A 17 15.51 25.42 16.65
C LEU A 17 16.99 25.19 16.37
N ARG A 18 17.88 25.95 17.05
CA ARG A 18 19.32 25.88 16.86
C ARG A 18 20.04 25.67 18.17
N ARG A 19 21.11 24.87 18.15
CA ARG A 19 21.99 24.68 19.28
C ARG A 19 23.45 24.52 18.80
N SER A 20 24.38 25.23 19.40
CA SER A 20 25.82 25.03 19.17
C SER A 20 26.27 23.74 19.86
N LEU A 21 27.18 23.01 19.22
CA LEU A 21 27.79 21.81 19.80
C LEU A 21 28.98 22.17 20.72
N GLN A 22 29.47 23.42 20.65
CA GLN A 22 30.56 23.94 21.46
C GLN A 22 31.83 23.06 21.47
N THR A 23 32.14 22.43 20.33
CA THR A 23 33.33 21.61 20.14
C THR A 23 33.93 21.85 18.76
N HIS A 24 35.27 21.77 18.67
CA HIS A 24 36.03 21.77 17.41
C HIS A 24 36.50 20.36 17.02
N ASP A 25 36.27 19.37 17.87
CA ASP A 25 36.58 17.97 17.63
C ASP A 25 35.44 17.35 16.80
N LEU A 26 35.78 16.77 15.64
CA LEU A 26 34.81 16.24 14.67
C LEU A 26 34.06 15.00 15.20
N ASP A 27 34.77 14.09 15.87
CA ASP A 27 34.19 12.85 16.37
C ASP A 27 33.23 13.16 17.53
N LYS A 28 33.65 14.03 18.44
CA LYS A 28 32.81 14.52 19.52
C LYS A 28 31.61 15.33 19.01
N ALA A 29 31.78 16.07 17.91
CA ALA A 29 30.70 16.79 17.26
C ALA A 29 29.67 15.84 16.65
N GLN A 30 30.08 14.73 16.06
CA GLN A 30 29.18 13.72 15.50
C GLN A 30 28.38 13.03 16.61
N GLU A 31 29.00 12.64 17.70
CA GLU A 31 28.33 12.02 18.86
C GLU A 31 27.27 12.96 19.47
N LEU A 32 27.67 14.21 19.76
CA LEU A 32 26.79 15.22 20.35
C LEU A 32 25.65 15.63 19.40
N ARG A 33 25.86 15.54 18.09
CA ARG A 33 24.84 15.91 17.09
C ARG A 33 23.53 15.13 17.27
N TRP A 34 23.59 13.81 17.46
CA TRP A 34 22.40 12.97 17.62
C TRP A 34 21.65 13.32 18.89
N GLN A 35 22.34 13.48 20.02
CA GLN A 35 21.71 13.86 21.29
C GLN A 35 20.99 15.21 21.19
N VAL A 36 21.65 16.20 20.53
CA VAL A 36 21.04 17.51 20.31
C VAL A 36 19.84 17.43 19.35
N VAL A 37 19.91 16.65 18.27
CA VAL A 37 18.77 16.47 17.36
C VAL A 37 17.59 15.85 18.09
N GLU A 38 17.80 14.82 18.90
CA GLU A 38 16.73 14.19 19.68
C GLU A 38 16.11 15.17 20.68
N SER A 39 16.94 15.94 21.40
CA SER A 39 16.42 16.93 22.35
C SER A 39 15.62 18.06 21.67
N LEU A 40 16.00 18.45 20.45
CA LEU A 40 15.29 19.46 19.69
C LEU A 40 13.97 18.90 19.09
N LYS A 41 13.97 17.64 18.66
CA LYS A 41 12.74 16.94 18.21
C LYS A 41 11.76 16.76 19.36
N ALA A 42 12.22 16.34 20.54
CA ALA A 42 11.37 16.18 21.72
C ALA A 42 10.61 17.47 22.08
N LYS A 43 11.24 18.64 21.92
CA LYS A 43 10.55 19.92 22.11
C LYS A 43 9.42 20.16 21.10
N ILE A 44 9.62 19.78 19.84
CA ILE A 44 8.59 19.88 18.81
C ILE A 44 7.44 18.92 19.11
N ASP A 45 7.74 17.70 19.56
CA ASP A 45 6.73 16.69 19.88
C ASP A 45 5.94 17.04 21.14
N GLN A 46 6.59 17.67 22.13
CA GLN A 46 5.94 18.20 23.32
C GLN A 46 4.96 19.34 22.96
N ALA A 47 5.37 20.28 22.10
CA ALA A 47 4.49 21.35 21.63
C ALA A 47 3.32 20.81 20.80
N LYS A 48 3.54 19.79 19.96
CA LYS A 48 2.45 19.10 19.23
C LYS A 48 1.45 18.44 20.17
N SER A 49 1.92 17.84 21.27
CA SER A 49 1.06 17.19 22.25
C SER A 49 0.16 18.20 22.99
N GLN A 50 0.66 19.40 23.25
CA GLN A 50 -0.13 20.49 23.83
C GLN A 50 -1.15 21.05 22.84
N GLU A 51 -0.77 21.27 21.58
CA GLU A 51 -1.67 21.77 20.52
C GLU A 51 -2.81 20.77 20.21
N SER A 52 -2.57 19.45 20.33
CA SER A 52 -3.60 18.42 20.10
C SER A 52 -4.65 18.33 21.21
N LEU A 53 -4.37 18.80 22.41
CA LEU A 53 -5.33 18.81 23.53
C LEU A 53 -6.36 19.95 23.43
N ASP A 54 -5.99 21.06 22.76
CA ASP A 54 -6.87 22.25 22.68
C ASP A 54 -7.72 22.29 21.40
N LEU A 55 -7.35 21.58 20.34
CA LEU A 55 -7.99 21.66 19.01
C LEU A 55 -9.12 20.67 18.76
N PHE A 56 -9.26 19.64 19.59
CA PHE A 56 -10.37 18.70 19.51
C PHE A 56 -10.85 18.35 20.92
N PRO A 57 -11.91 19.00 21.41
CA PRO A 57 -12.63 18.44 22.53
C PRO A 57 -13.14 17.06 22.07
N VAL A 58 -12.53 16.00 22.58
CA VAL A 58 -13.04 14.63 22.39
C VAL A 58 -14.39 14.65 23.08
N PRO A 59 -15.51 14.47 22.36
CA PRO A 59 -16.79 14.33 23.02
C PRO A 59 -16.71 13.10 23.92
N ASP A 60 -17.12 13.22 25.16
CA ASP A 60 -17.11 12.17 26.20
C ASP A 60 -17.99 10.96 25.86
N GLN A 61 -18.53 10.92 24.66
CA GLN A 61 -19.22 9.79 24.05
C GLN A 61 -18.71 9.66 22.60
N ALA A 62 -17.77 8.79 22.38
CA ALA A 62 -17.54 8.23 21.05
C ALA A 62 -18.84 7.49 20.66
N VAL A 63 -19.77 8.22 20.06
CA VAL A 63 -20.87 7.60 19.32
C VAL A 63 -20.21 6.92 18.14
N THR A 64 -19.92 5.64 18.32
CA THR A 64 -19.64 4.73 17.21
C THR A 64 -20.93 4.65 16.39
N GLN A 65 -21.19 5.67 15.59
CA GLN A 65 -22.22 5.58 14.57
C GLN A 65 -21.78 4.47 13.64
N TYR A 66 -22.46 3.32 13.73
CA TYR A 66 -22.29 2.25 12.78
C TYR A 66 -22.52 2.82 11.37
N VAL A 67 -21.46 2.94 10.62
CA VAL A 67 -21.53 3.29 9.21
C VAL A 67 -21.66 1.97 8.45
N PRO A 68 -22.81 1.71 7.80
CA PRO A 68 -23.02 0.45 7.11
C PRO A 68 -21.95 0.24 6.03
N PRO A 69 -21.58 -1.01 5.74
CA PRO A 69 -20.64 -1.35 4.68
C PRO A 69 -21.08 -0.77 3.34
N THR A 70 -20.10 -0.50 2.49
CA THR A 70 -20.29 -0.12 1.11
C THR A 70 -20.93 -1.29 0.33
N ASP A 71 -22.17 -1.11 -0.11
CA ASP A 71 -22.85 -2.08 -0.96
C ASP A 71 -22.73 -1.66 -2.43
N THR A 72 -21.78 -2.26 -3.14
CA THR A 72 -21.55 -2.00 -4.58
C THR A 72 -22.58 -2.69 -5.48
N SER A 73 -23.37 -3.63 -4.96
CA SER A 73 -24.47 -4.28 -5.69
C SER A 73 -25.71 -3.39 -5.79
N ASN A 74 -25.81 -2.37 -4.91
CA ASN A 74 -26.94 -1.44 -4.90
C ASN A 74 -26.71 -0.29 -5.90
N PRO A 75 -27.54 -0.15 -6.97
CA PRO A 75 -27.41 0.96 -7.92
C PRO A 75 -27.44 2.36 -7.29
N GLN A 76 -28.14 2.53 -6.18
CA GLN A 76 -28.19 3.79 -5.42
C GLN A 76 -26.87 4.13 -4.73
N TYR A 77 -25.99 3.13 -4.55
CA TYR A 77 -24.66 3.36 -4.00
C TYR A 77 -23.80 4.25 -4.90
N TYR A 78 -23.93 4.14 -6.22
CA TYR A 78 -23.18 4.96 -7.18
C TYR A 78 -23.36 6.46 -6.99
N HIS A 79 -24.47 6.90 -6.41
CA HIS A 79 -24.68 8.30 -6.03
C HIS A 79 -23.83 8.73 -4.82
N LYS A 80 -23.24 7.77 -4.10
CA LYS A 80 -22.36 7.96 -2.95
C LYS A 80 -20.89 7.67 -3.26
N VAL A 81 -20.57 7.45 -4.54
CA VAL A 81 -19.17 7.23 -4.96
C VAL A 81 -18.34 8.43 -4.56
N VAL A 82 -17.29 8.16 -3.79
CA VAL A 82 -16.33 9.18 -3.38
C VAL A 82 -15.25 9.33 -4.43
N GLU A 83 -14.81 10.56 -4.66
CA GLU A 83 -13.88 10.89 -5.73
C GLU A 83 -12.56 10.10 -5.65
N CYS A 84 -12.08 9.79 -4.45
CA CYS A 84 -10.85 9.01 -4.29
C CYS A 84 -10.96 7.58 -4.82
N GLN A 85 -12.13 6.93 -4.67
CA GLN A 85 -12.38 5.61 -5.25
C GLN A 85 -12.51 5.70 -6.78
N HIS A 86 -13.20 6.72 -7.27
CA HIS A 86 -13.38 6.93 -8.71
C HIS A 86 -12.07 7.29 -9.42
N ALA A 87 -11.23 8.10 -8.79
CA ALA A 87 -9.91 8.48 -9.33
C ALA A 87 -8.88 7.33 -9.30
N CYS A 88 -9.12 6.27 -8.52
CA CYS A 88 -8.27 5.10 -8.49
C CYS A 88 -8.52 4.24 -9.73
N PRO A 89 -7.52 3.90 -10.58
CA PRO A 89 -7.73 3.04 -11.74
C PRO A 89 -8.26 1.65 -11.39
N ALA A 90 -7.94 1.14 -10.19
CA ALA A 90 -8.44 -0.12 -9.66
C ALA A 90 -9.75 0.03 -8.86
N HIS A 91 -10.32 1.23 -8.80
CA HIS A 91 -11.53 1.54 -8.03
C HIS A 91 -11.51 1.02 -6.59
N THR A 92 -10.34 1.02 -5.95
CA THR A 92 -10.15 0.50 -4.59
C THR A 92 -11.14 1.16 -3.62
N PRO A 93 -11.86 0.40 -2.78
CA PRO A 93 -12.87 0.90 -1.86
C PRO A 93 -12.23 1.64 -0.67
N VAL A 94 -11.69 2.84 -0.95
CA VAL A 94 -10.89 3.63 -0.01
C VAL A 94 -11.60 3.89 1.33
N PRO A 95 -12.86 4.33 1.38
CA PRO A 95 -13.53 4.56 2.66
C PRO A 95 -13.67 3.29 3.48
N GLU A 96 -13.83 2.14 2.79
CA GLU A 96 -14.07 0.86 3.43
C GLU A 96 -12.84 0.36 4.17
N TYR A 97 -11.69 0.28 3.50
CA TYR A 97 -10.48 -0.20 4.18
C TYR A 97 -9.99 0.79 5.25
N ILE A 98 -10.22 2.10 5.10
CA ILE A 98 -9.90 3.08 6.15
C ILE A 98 -10.79 2.87 7.39
N ARG A 99 -12.06 2.52 7.20
CA ARG A 99 -12.95 2.17 8.31
C ARG A 99 -12.48 0.91 9.03
N GLN A 100 -12.06 -0.13 8.31
CA GLN A 100 -11.48 -1.33 8.92
C GLN A 100 -10.21 -1.00 9.73
N ILE A 101 -9.33 -0.15 9.19
CA ILE A 101 -8.16 0.33 9.95
C ILE A 101 -8.57 1.04 11.25
N SER A 102 -9.60 1.90 11.21
CA SER A 102 -10.06 2.62 12.40
C SER A 102 -10.65 1.72 13.48
N GLN A 103 -11.05 0.51 13.11
CA GLN A 103 -11.56 -0.53 14.00
C GLN A 103 -10.47 -1.52 14.47
N GLY A 104 -9.24 -1.38 13.96
CA GLY A 104 -8.14 -2.31 14.23
C GLY A 104 -8.16 -3.58 13.38
N ASN A 105 -9.06 -3.69 12.40
CA ASN A 105 -9.23 -4.86 11.53
C ASN A 105 -8.28 -4.76 10.33
N TYR A 106 -6.99 -4.91 10.55
CA TYR A 106 -5.96 -4.71 9.51
C TYR A 106 -5.98 -5.81 8.45
N ASN A 107 -6.32 -7.03 8.82
CA ASN A 107 -6.42 -8.17 7.90
C ASN A 107 -7.54 -7.95 6.88
N GLU A 108 -8.72 -7.57 7.34
CA GLU A 108 -9.88 -7.24 6.49
C GLU A 108 -9.58 -6.02 5.61
N ALA A 109 -8.92 -5.01 6.17
CA ALA A 109 -8.49 -3.84 5.43
C ALA A 109 -7.49 -4.20 4.31
N TYR A 110 -6.59 -5.16 4.56
CA TYR A 110 -5.68 -5.68 3.57
C TYR A 110 -6.44 -6.43 2.47
N MET A 111 -7.34 -7.33 2.83
CA MET A 111 -8.12 -8.13 1.87
C MET A 111 -8.99 -7.25 0.97
N LEU A 112 -9.64 -6.21 1.48
CA LEU A 112 -10.35 -5.22 0.66
C LEU A 112 -9.47 -4.53 -0.39
N ASN A 113 -8.20 -4.27 -0.05
CA ASN A 113 -7.25 -3.77 -1.02
C ASN A 113 -6.81 -4.86 -2.00
N TRP A 114 -6.56 -6.07 -1.52
CA TRP A 114 -6.12 -7.21 -2.34
C TRP A 114 -7.14 -7.58 -3.43
N GLU A 115 -8.42 -7.53 -3.12
CA GLU A 115 -9.49 -7.77 -4.09
C GLU A 115 -9.41 -6.83 -5.28
N SER A 116 -9.18 -5.54 -5.05
CA SER A 116 -9.19 -4.52 -6.11
C SER A 116 -7.84 -4.33 -6.79
N ASN A 117 -6.72 -4.45 -6.07
CA ASN A 117 -5.41 -4.04 -6.59
C ASN A 117 -4.28 -5.05 -6.44
N VAL A 118 -4.56 -6.27 -6.00
CA VAL A 118 -3.68 -7.46 -5.93
C VAL A 118 -2.45 -7.32 -5.02
N PHE A 119 -1.78 -6.16 -5.02
CA PHE A 119 -0.49 -5.92 -4.35
C PHE A 119 -0.59 -4.73 -3.37
N PRO A 120 -1.33 -4.84 -2.25
CA PRO A 120 -1.52 -3.71 -1.34
C PRO A 120 -0.23 -3.18 -0.72
N GLY A 121 0.70 -4.06 -0.34
CA GLY A 121 1.98 -3.69 0.27
C GLY A 121 2.93 -3.03 -0.72
N ILE A 122 3.02 -3.55 -1.94
CA ILE A 122 3.80 -2.95 -3.03
C ILE A 122 3.21 -1.60 -3.40
N LEU A 123 1.90 -1.52 -3.66
CA LEU A 123 1.23 -0.28 -4.05
C LEU A 123 1.20 0.75 -2.92
N GLY A 124 1.14 0.33 -1.66
CA GLY A 124 1.28 1.23 -0.51
C GLY A 124 2.62 1.98 -0.46
N ARG A 125 3.62 1.48 -1.21
CA ARG A 125 4.98 2.06 -1.30
C ARG A 125 5.28 2.73 -2.64
N THR A 126 4.60 2.32 -3.70
CA THR A 126 4.99 2.68 -5.08
C THR A 126 3.89 3.41 -5.87
N CYS A 127 2.65 3.40 -5.40
CA CYS A 127 1.51 4.01 -6.09
C CYS A 127 1.72 5.52 -6.31
N ASP A 128 1.27 6.01 -7.47
CA ASP A 128 1.29 7.43 -7.85
C ASP A 128 0.21 8.29 -7.15
N ARG A 129 -0.70 7.66 -6.42
CA ARG A 129 -1.70 8.29 -5.53
C ARG A 129 -2.70 9.23 -6.21
N PRO A 130 -3.31 8.92 -7.36
CA PRO A 130 -4.28 9.79 -8.02
C PRO A 130 -5.52 10.08 -7.16
N CYS A 131 -5.80 9.24 -6.18
CA CYS A 131 -6.87 9.41 -5.22
C CYS A 131 -6.66 10.57 -4.22
N GLU A 132 -5.41 10.92 -3.89
CA GLU A 132 -5.12 11.99 -2.91
C GLU A 132 -5.44 13.38 -3.47
N PRO A 133 -5.03 13.79 -4.69
CA PRO A 133 -5.48 15.04 -5.29
C PRO A 133 -6.99 15.14 -5.48
N ALA A 134 -7.68 14.03 -5.73
CA ALA A 134 -9.14 13.99 -5.89
C ALA A 134 -9.90 13.98 -4.58
N CYS A 135 -9.24 13.95 -3.44
CA CYS A 135 -9.89 13.84 -2.13
C CYS A 135 -10.73 15.07 -1.80
N ARG A 136 -12.01 14.88 -1.48
CA ARG A 136 -12.93 15.98 -1.06
C ARG A 136 -12.44 16.77 0.15
N ARG A 137 -11.67 16.13 1.02
CA ARG A 137 -11.12 16.82 2.19
C ARG A 137 -10.30 18.06 1.82
N THR A 138 -9.66 18.07 0.64
CA THR A 138 -8.91 19.24 0.16
C THR A 138 -9.78 20.48 -0.06
N ARG A 139 -11.12 20.33 -0.16
CA ARG A 139 -12.07 21.46 -0.31
C ARG A 139 -12.37 22.14 1.03
N THR A 140 -12.19 21.45 2.13
CA THR A 140 -12.51 21.93 3.49
C THR A 140 -11.29 22.05 4.39
N HIS A 141 -10.21 21.33 4.05
CA HIS A 141 -8.96 21.27 4.79
C HIS A 141 -7.80 21.39 3.82
N GLU A 142 -6.65 21.89 4.25
CA GLU A 142 -5.48 22.11 3.40
C GLU A 142 -4.86 20.82 2.82
N LYS A 143 -5.16 19.65 3.39
CA LYS A 143 -4.53 18.38 3.04
C LYS A 143 -5.54 17.29 2.77
N ALA A 144 -5.25 16.47 1.75
CA ALA A 144 -5.95 15.21 1.50
C ALA A 144 -5.75 14.22 2.65
N VAL A 145 -6.61 13.21 2.70
CA VAL A 145 -6.34 11.99 3.48
C VAL A 145 -5.09 11.33 2.90
N ALA A 146 -4.17 10.86 3.75
CA ALA A 146 -2.95 10.17 3.33
C ALA A 146 -3.26 8.71 2.90
N ILE A 147 -4.06 8.55 1.84
CA ILE A 147 -4.69 7.31 1.40
C ILE A 147 -3.66 6.22 1.11
N CYS A 148 -2.58 6.56 0.38
CA CYS A 148 -1.54 5.60 0.05
C CYS A 148 -0.75 5.14 1.29
N ARG A 149 -0.55 6.03 2.28
CA ARG A 149 0.07 5.64 3.56
C ARG A 149 -0.83 4.71 4.36
N LEU A 150 -2.15 4.96 4.37
CA LEU A 150 -3.10 4.07 5.02
C LEU A 150 -3.16 2.70 4.32
N LYS A 151 -3.05 2.65 2.99
CA LYS A 151 -2.88 1.38 2.26
C LYS A 151 -1.63 0.63 2.75
N ARG A 152 -0.51 1.32 2.91
CA ARG A 152 0.70 0.71 3.47
C ARG A 152 0.47 0.17 4.89
N VAL A 153 -0.26 0.90 5.72
CA VAL A 153 -0.62 0.47 7.09
C VAL A 153 -1.33 -0.88 7.07
N THR A 154 -2.23 -1.14 6.11
CA THR A 154 -2.92 -2.44 6.03
C THR A 154 -1.95 -3.61 5.86
N TYR A 155 -0.87 -3.41 5.10
CA TYR A 155 0.18 -4.41 4.95
C TYR A 155 1.09 -4.51 6.19
N ASP A 156 1.56 -3.36 6.68
CA ASP A 156 2.56 -3.31 7.76
C ASP A 156 2.00 -3.85 9.11
N TYR A 157 0.68 -3.86 9.29
CA TYR A 157 0.01 -4.28 10.54
C TYR A 157 -0.91 -5.50 10.41
N LYS A 158 -0.99 -6.11 9.22
CA LYS A 158 -1.69 -7.38 9.08
C LYS A 158 -0.93 -8.49 9.78
N ASP A 159 -1.68 -9.46 10.27
CA ASP A 159 -1.16 -10.74 10.74
C ASP A 159 -1.10 -11.76 9.59
N ASP A 160 -1.08 -13.04 9.91
CA ASP A 160 -1.23 -14.10 8.92
C ASP A 160 -2.65 -14.09 8.33
N ILE A 161 -2.70 -13.93 7.01
CA ILE A 161 -3.97 -13.86 6.24
C ILE A 161 -4.27 -15.15 5.47
N ALA A 162 -3.52 -16.22 5.68
CA ALA A 162 -3.68 -17.48 4.93
C ALA A 162 -5.14 -17.99 4.98
N ASN A 163 -5.79 -17.83 6.13
CA ASN A 163 -7.18 -18.25 6.34
C ASN A 163 -8.22 -17.34 5.67
N LEU A 164 -7.82 -16.14 5.25
CA LEU A 164 -8.69 -15.17 4.58
C LEU A 164 -8.52 -15.20 3.05
N MET A 165 -7.48 -15.88 2.56
CA MET A 165 -7.26 -16.01 1.13
C MET A 165 -8.40 -16.81 0.49
N PRO A 166 -9.02 -16.30 -0.58
CA PRO A 166 -10.11 -16.99 -1.22
C PRO A 166 -9.62 -18.28 -1.90
N THR A 167 -10.47 -19.29 -1.89
CA THR A 167 -10.20 -20.55 -2.59
C THR A 167 -10.62 -20.41 -4.05
N PRO A 168 -9.76 -20.79 -5.02
CA PRO A 168 -10.14 -20.81 -6.43
C PRO A 168 -11.38 -21.66 -6.71
N GLU A 169 -12.16 -21.27 -7.71
CA GLU A 169 -13.29 -22.04 -8.20
C GLU A 169 -12.87 -23.42 -8.74
N ILE A 170 -13.83 -24.32 -8.86
CA ILE A 170 -13.61 -25.63 -9.48
C ILE A 170 -13.11 -25.43 -10.91
N GLY A 171 -12.06 -26.15 -11.29
CA GLY A 171 -11.41 -26.00 -12.59
C GLY A 171 -12.38 -26.16 -13.77
N ASN A 172 -12.37 -25.18 -14.68
CA ASN A 172 -13.20 -25.15 -15.88
C ASN A 172 -12.58 -25.94 -17.07
N GLY A 173 -11.43 -26.58 -16.85
CA GLY A 173 -10.71 -27.39 -17.84
C GLY A 173 -9.81 -26.60 -18.78
N LYS A 174 -9.92 -25.28 -18.85
CA LYS A 174 -9.15 -24.43 -19.76
C LYS A 174 -7.77 -24.07 -19.22
N LYS A 175 -6.81 -23.92 -20.13
CA LYS A 175 -5.40 -23.66 -19.85
C LYS A 175 -4.99 -22.31 -20.44
N VAL A 176 -4.33 -21.48 -19.66
CA VAL A 176 -3.82 -20.18 -20.09
C VAL A 176 -2.31 -20.10 -19.89
N GLY A 177 -1.60 -19.71 -20.95
CA GLY A 177 -0.17 -19.47 -20.91
C GLY A 177 0.12 -17.99 -20.73
N LEU A 178 0.89 -17.63 -19.69
CA LEU A 178 1.25 -16.26 -19.37
C LEU A 178 2.75 -16.06 -19.62
N ILE A 179 3.10 -15.05 -20.41
CA ILE A 179 4.49 -14.75 -20.77
C ILE A 179 5.00 -13.56 -19.97
N GLY A 180 6.03 -13.80 -19.18
CA GLY A 180 6.64 -12.85 -18.24
C GLY A 180 5.98 -12.88 -16.87
N GLY A 181 6.81 -12.84 -15.81
CA GLY A 181 6.39 -12.84 -14.40
C GLY A 181 6.24 -11.46 -13.79
N GLY A 182 5.92 -10.44 -14.60
CA GLY A 182 5.71 -9.07 -14.14
C GLY A 182 4.32 -8.84 -13.52
N PRO A 183 4.05 -7.61 -13.00
CA PRO A 183 2.80 -7.31 -12.29
C PRO A 183 1.55 -7.55 -13.14
N ALA A 184 1.60 -7.29 -14.45
CA ALA A 184 0.46 -7.50 -15.33
C ALA A 184 0.07 -8.99 -15.42
N SER A 185 1.02 -9.86 -15.71
CA SER A 185 0.78 -11.30 -15.79
C SER A 185 0.37 -11.91 -14.45
N LEU A 186 0.98 -11.46 -13.35
CA LEU A 186 0.61 -11.90 -12.00
C LEU A 186 -0.83 -11.50 -11.64
N THR A 187 -1.26 -10.28 -12.01
CA THR A 187 -2.64 -9.84 -11.79
C THR A 187 -3.62 -10.68 -12.62
N VAL A 188 -3.34 -10.88 -13.90
CA VAL A 188 -4.16 -11.73 -14.78
C VAL A 188 -4.20 -13.17 -14.26
N ALA A 189 -3.06 -13.70 -13.82
CA ALA A 189 -2.98 -15.05 -13.26
C ALA A 189 -3.85 -15.20 -12.01
N ARG A 190 -3.80 -14.22 -11.09
CA ARG A 190 -4.65 -14.20 -9.90
C ARG A 190 -6.12 -14.27 -10.26
N ASP A 191 -6.59 -13.42 -11.17
CA ASP A 191 -7.99 -13.35 -11.53
C ASP A 191 -8.47 -14.63 -12.26
N LEU A 192 -7.66 -15.12 -13.20
CA LEU A 192 -8.00 -16.32 -13.96
C LEU A 192 -8.00 -17.59 -13.10
N VAL A 193 -7.03 -17.74 -12.20
CA VAL A 193 -7.02 -18.90 -11.27
C VAL A 193 -8.25 -18.88 -10.37
N MET A 194 -8.63 -17.70 -9.88
CA MET A 194 -9.86 -17.56 -9.07
C MET A 194 -11.12 -17.98 -9.84
N MET A 195 -11.16 -17.79 -11.18
CA MET A 195 -12.23 -18.25 -12.09
C MET A 195 -12.08 -19.70 -12.55
N GLY A 196 -11.19 -20.48 -11.96
CA GLY A 196 -10.99 -21.90 -12.25
C GLY A 196 -10.14 -22.22 -13.50
N TYR A 197 -9.43 -21.25 -14.07
CA TYR A 197 -8.49 -21.52 -15.17
C TYR A 197 -7.17 -22.09 -14.65
N LYS A 198 -6.57 -22.98 -15.43
CA LYS A 198 -5.21 -23.49 -15.16
C LYS A 198 -4.18 -22.55 -15.79
N CYS A 199 -3.53 -21.74 -14.98
CA CYS A 199 -2.51 -20.80 -15.44
C CYS A 199 -1.10 -21.38 -15.37
N THR A 200 -0.30 -21.21 -16.45
CA THR A 200 1.12 -21.50 -16.48
C THR A 200 1.89 -20.23 -16.82
N LEU A 201 2.76 -19.79 -15.91
CA LEU A 201 3.58 -18.59 -16.04
C LEU A 201 4.98 -18.97 -16.54
N PHE A 202 5.38 -18.41 -17.66
CA PHE A 202 6.72 -18.55 -18.22
C PHE A 202 7.53 -17.28 -17.95
N GLU A 203 8.60 -17.38 -17.20
CA GLU A 203 9.48 -16.25 -16.87
C GLU A 203 10.93 -16.58 -17.25
N LYS A 204 11.58 -15.67 -17.99
CA LYS A 204 12.99 -15.82 -18.40
C LYS A 204 13.97 -15.73 -17.23
N ASP A 205 13.61 -14.99 -16.20
CA ASP A 205 14.42 -14.79 -15.00
C ASP A 205 14.16 -15.91 -13.97
N PRO A 206 15.03 -16.08 -12.97
CA PRO A 206 14.86 -17.13 -11.95
C PRO A 206 13.72 -16.85 -10.96
N GLN A 207 13.14 -15.65 -10.99
CA GLN A 207 12.09 -15.22 -10.05
C GLN A 207 11.08 -14.31 -10.75
N ALA A 208 9.81 -14.42 -10.35
CA ALA A 208 8.77 -13.47 -10.74
C ALA A 208 8.93 -12.10 -10.03
N GLY A 209 8.28 -11.09 -10.57
CA GLY A 209 8.28 -9.70 -10.08
C GLY A 209 8.57 -8.68 -11.18
N GLY A 210 9.27 -9.08 -12.24
CA GLY A 210 9.56 -8.22 -13.38
C GLY A 210 10.11 -6.85 -12.97
N LEU A 211 9.56 -5.76 -13.51
CA LEU A 211 10.01 -4.40 -13.22
C LEU A 211 9.90 -3.99 -11.74
N MET A 212 9.03 -4.61 -10.96
CA MET A 212 8.95 -4.37 -9.52
C MET A 212 10.26 -4.79 -8.82
N ARG A 213 10.90 -5.86 -9.31
CA ARG A 213 12.17 -6.38 -8.79
C ARG A 213 13.39 -5.67 -9.37
N THR A 214 13.39 -5.37 -10.66
CA THR A 214 14.58 -4.88 -11.36
C THR A 214 14.71 -3.36 -11.35
N ASN A 215 13.61 -2.62 -11.29
CA ASN A 215 13.61 -1.17 -11.50
C ASN A 215 13.28 -0.35 -10.24
N ILE A 216 12.62 -0.95 -9.24
CA ILE A 216 12.29 -0.23 -8.00
C ILE A 216 13.40 -0.46 -6.98
N PRO A 217 14.07 0.60 -6.51
CA PRO A 217 15.13 0.45 -5.50
C PRO A 217 14.62 -0.19 -4.21
N SER A 218 15.44 -1.07 -3.60
CA SER A 218 15.08 -1.83 -2.39
C SER A 218 14.75 -0.95 -1.17
N PHE A 219 15.30 0.27 -1.09
CA PHE A 219 14.94 1.21 -0.02
C PHE A 219 13.49 1.72 -0.15
N ARG A 220 12.90 1.67 -1.36
CA ARG A 220 11.49 2.04 -1.61
C ARG A 220 10.57 0.83 -1.55
N LEU A 221 10.97 -0.27 -2.14
CA LEU A 221 10.25 -1.56 -2.13
C LEU A 221 11.18 -2.65 -1.59
N PRO A 222 11.13 -2.95 -0.29
CA PRO A 222 11.89 -4.03 0.31
C PRO A 222 11.60 -5.38 -0.37
N GLU A 223 12.63 -6.20 -0.48
CA GLU A 223 12.54 -7.47 -1.21
C GLU A 223 11.58 -8.45 -0.51
N GLU A 224 11.53 -8.43 0.81
CA GLU A 224 10.59 -9.24 1.61
C GLU A 224 9.13 -8.91 1.29
N VAL A 225 8.78 -7.63 1.11
CA VAL A 225 7.42 -7.22 0.73
C VAL A 225 7.07 -7.69 -0.66
N LEU A 226 8.01 -7.55 -1.60
CA LEU A 226 7.84 -8.02 -2.97
C LEU A 226 7.66 -9.54 -3.03
N ASN A 227 8.53 -10.29 -2.36
CA ASN A 227 8.48 -11.73 -2.36
C ASN A 227 7.18 -12.24 -1.73
N GLU A 228 6.81 -11.73 -0.58
CA GLU A 228 5.57 -12.14 0.10
C GLU A 228 4.34 -11.98 -0.81
N GLU A 229 4.13 -10.81 -1.41
CA GLU A 229 2.94 -10.58 -2.24
C GLU A 229 2.98 -11.30 -3.59
N VAL A 230 4.16 -11.50 -4.18
CA VAL A 230 4.33 -12.34 -5.38
C VAL A 230 4.03 -13.80 -5.04
N ASP A 231 4.57 -14.31 -3.94
CA ASP A 231 4.37 -15.70 -3.50
C ASP A 231 2.90 -15.96 -3.13
N GLN A 232 2.21 -15.01 -2.52
CA GLN A 232 0.77 -15.11 -2.27
C GLN A 232 -0.02 -15.36 -3.56
N VAL A 233 0.33 -14.66 -4.65
CA VAL A 233 -0.32 -14.87 -5.95
C VAL A 233 0.07 -16.24 -6.54
N LEU A 234 1.35 -16.58 -6.54
CA LEU A 234 1.82 -17.86 -7.12
C LEU A 234 1.24 -19.08 -6.39
N ASN A 235 1.09 -18.98 -5.07
CA ASN A 235 0.54 -20.03 -4.21
C ASN A 235 -0.97 -20.28 -4.40
N LEU A 236 -1.67 -19.46 -5.20
CA LEU A 236 -3.06 -19.75 -5.61
C LEU A 236 -3.17 -20.96 -6.55
N GLY A 237 -2.06 -21.58 -6.93
CA GLY A 237 -2.04 -22.76 -7.80
C GLY A 237 -1.55 -22.46 -9.22
N ILE A 238 -0.82 -21.36 -9.41
CA ILE A 238 -0.20 -21.02 -10.69
C ILE A 238 1.03 -21.91 -10.91
N LYS A 239 1.06 -22.63 -12.05
CA LYS A 239 2.25 -23.34 -12.47
C LYS A 239 3.30 -22.34 -12.95
N THR A 240 4.54 -22.46 -12.48
CA THR A 240 5.64 -21.56 -12.87
C THR A 240 6.74 -22.31 -13.62
N GLU A 241 7.20 -21.73 -14.72
CA GLU A 241 8.33 -22.17 -15.53
C GLU A 241 9.36 -21.03 -15.56
N PHE A 242 10.24 -21.00 -14.55
CA PHE A 242 11.32 -20.02 -14.46
C PHE A 242 12.50 -20.39 -15.38
N ASN A 243 13.38 -19.42 -15.66
CA ASN A 243 14.49 -19.55 -16.61
C ASN A 243 14.02 -20.03 -18.00
N SER A 244 12.79 -19.68 -18.38
CA SER A 244 12.10 -20.13 -19.58
C SER A 244 11.73 -18.95 -20.48
N GLU A 245 12.66 -18.56 -21.35
CA GLU A 245 12.45 -17.50 -22.31
C GLU A 245 11.59 -17.95 -23.49
N ILE A 246 10.50 -17.29 -23.77
CA ILE A 246 9.67 -17.49 -24.96
C ILE A 246 10.22 -16.64 -26.11
N LYS A 247 10.92 -17.27 -27.04
CA LYS A 247 11.59 -16.60 -28.17
C LYS A 247 10.69 -16.43 -29.39
N SER A 248 9.69 -17.28 -29.55
CA SER A 248 8.79 -17.28 -30.69
C SER A 248 7.33 -17.40 -30.22
N MET A 249 6.52 -16.40 -30.53
CA MET A 249 5.08 -16.47 -30.31
C MET A 249 4.40 -17.54 -31.16
N LYS A 250 4.90 -17.76 -32.39
CA LYS A 250 4.35 -18.80 -33.26
C LYS A 250 4.47 -20.17 -32.63
N ASP A 251 5.68 -20.51 -32.14
CA ASP A 251 5.94 -21.81 -31.50
C ASP A 251 5.19 -21.93 -30.16
N PHE A 252 4.96 -20.78 -29.50
CA PHE A 252 4.18 -20.76 -28.25
C PHE A 252 2.70 -21.02 -28.48
N LEU A 253 2.13 -20.46 -29.57
CA LEU A 253 0.73 -20.68 -29.95
C LEU A 253 0.43 -22.11 -30.44
N GLU A 254 1.46 -22.89 -30.79
CA GLU A 254 1.34 -24.33 -31.13
C GLU A 254 1.28 -25.22 -29.87
N LYS A 255 1.53 -24.65 -28.66
CA LYS A 255 1.39 -25.38 -27.39
C LYS A 255 -0.07 -25.56 -27.01
N ASP A 256 -0.31 -26.55 -26.15
CA ASP A 256 -1.65 -26.91 -25.65
C ASP A 256 -2.17 -25.91 -24.59
N PHE A 257 -2.42 -24.68 -25.04
CA PHE A 257 -3.11 -23.62 -24.29
C PHE A 257 -4.36 -23.17 -25.07
N ASP A 258 -5.39 -22.79 -24.34
CA ASP A 258 -6.61 -22.21 -24.92
C ASP A 258 -6.46 -20.70 -25.20
N ALA A 259 -5.52 -20.05 -24.46
CA ALA A 259 -5.16 -18.63 -24.61
C ALA A 259 -3.76 -18.36 -24.07
#